data_bc95d39da003098e0e307b456384282a
#
_entry.id   bc95d39da003098e0e307b456384282a
#
_cell.length_a   1.000
_cell.length_b   1.000
_cell.length_c   1.000
_cell.angle_alpha   90.00
_cell.angle_beta   90.00
_cell.angle_gamma   90.00
#
_symmetry.space_group_name_H-M   'P 1'
#
loop_
_entity.id
_entity.type
_entity.pdbx_description
1 polymer ?
#
loop_
_entity_poly.entity_id
_entity_poly.type
_entity_poly.pdbx_seq_one_letter_code
_entity_poly.pdbx_strand_id
1 'polypeptide(L)'
;MTTRRRHIAHLHLHAALTEAQYGDVIELMSDITPHVQAVPPNAVQLDLTSALRYFDLSPYDMVQTAMIRLKLFYGVDSSVGLAGNRMLAAMAADASAPGEATWVPAERVAEWLHPRPVAALPGVGRAMADTLHRYGLHTIGQITDLPSA
;
A
#
# COMPACT_ATOMS: atom_id res chain seq x y z
N MET A 1 25.21 -1.34 -13.11
CA MET A 1 24.79 -1.51 -11.72
C MET A 1 23.26 -1.51 -11.66
N THR A 2 22.69 -2.60 -11.23
CA THR A 2 21.23 -2.70 -11.14
C THR A 2 20.72 -2.08 -9.84
N THR A 3 19.84 -1.10 -9.98
CA THR A 3 19.18 -0.52 -8.81
C THR A 3 18.26 -1.59 -8.21
N ARG A 4 18.43 -1.85 -6.92
CA ARG A 4 17.59 -2.83 -6.23
C ARG A 4 16.16 -2.31 -6.18
N ARG A 5 15.22 -3.14 -6.65
CA ARG A 5 13.80 -2.81 -6.56
C ARG A 5 13.35 -2.87 -5.12
N ARG A 6 12.64 -1.84 -4.70
CA ARG A 6 12.02 -1.80 -3.38
C ARG A 6 10.66 -2.52 -3.42
N HIS A 7 10.33 -3.14 -2.30
CA HIS A 7 9.04 -3.80 -2.12
C HIS A 7 8.45 -3.35 -0.79
N ILE A 8 7.49 -2.43 -0.90
CA ILE A 8 6.80 -1.86 0.26
C ILE A 8 5.39 -2.42 0.28
N ALA A 9 4.99 -2.98 1.42
CA ALA A 9 3.62 -3.42 1.65
C ALA A 9 2.94 -2.45 2.62
N HIS A 10 1.76 -1.97 2.25
CA HIS A 10 0.91 -1.17 3.12
C HIS A 10 -0.30 -2.02 3.51
N LEU A 11 -0.47 -2.26 4.80
CA LEU A 11 -1.58 -3.04 5.33
C LEU A 11 -2.56 -2.10 6.00
N HIS A 12 -3.76 -2.02 5.48
CA HIS A 12 -4.87 -1.34 6.12
C HIS A 12 -5.66 -2.35 6.95
N LEU A 13 -5.74 -2.14 8.26
CA LEU A 13 -6.35 -3.07 9.19
C LEU A 13 -7.82 -2.72 9.39
N HIS A 14 -8.71 -3.66 9.10
CA HIS A 14 -10.16 -3.47 9.24
C HIS A 14 -10.62 -3.87 10.64
N ALA A 15 -10.13 -3.15 11.63
CA ALA A 15 -10.49 -3.36 13.03
C ALA A 15 -10.22 -2.10 13.84
N ALA A 16 -11.07 -1.89 14.84
CA ALA A 16 -10.82 -0.86 15.85
C ALA A 16 -9.89 -1.47 16.90
N LEU A 17 -8.62 -1.13 16.84
CA LEU A 17 -7.60 -1.68 17.73
C LEU A 17 -7.30 -0.74 18.87
N THR A 18 -7.15 -1.29 20.07
CA THR A 18 -6.57 -0.56 21.19
C THR A 18 -5.09 -0.34 20.92
N GLU A 19 -4.47 0.58 21.65
CA GLU A 19 -3.03 0.84 21.54
C GLU A 19 -2.22 -0.43 21.80
N ALA A 20 -2.61 -1.23 22.79
CA ALA A 20 -1.94 -2.49 23.09
C ALA A 20 -2.10 -3.52 21.96
N GLN A 21 -3.29 -3.64 21.40
CA GLN A 21 -3.54 -4.54 20.26
C GLN A 21 -2.74 -4.12 19.02
N TYR A 22 -2.68 -2.82 18.77
CA TYR A 22 -1.90 -2.28 17.67
C TYR A 22 -0.40 -2.58 17.85
N GLY A 23 0.11 -2.45 19.08
CA GLY A 23 1.48 -2.82 19.43
C GLY A 23 1.76 -4.30 19.16
N ASP A 24 0.80 -5.18 19.48
CA ASP A 24 0.92 -6.61 19.22
C ASP A 24 0.99 -6.91 17.71
N VAL A 25 0.22 -6.18 16.90
CA VAL A 25 0.27 -6.29 15.44
C VAL A 25 1.64 -5.88 14.91
N ILE A 26 2.18 -4.76 15.40
CA ILE A 26 3.53 -4.30 15.02
C ILE A 26 4.58 -5.36 15.35
N GLU A 27 4.49 -5.95 16.53
CA GLU A 27 5.41 -6.99 16.96
C GLU A 27 5.32 -8.24 16.06
N LEU A 28 4.09 -8.66 15.71
CA LEU A 28 3.87 -9.77 14.78
C LEU A 28 4.49 -9.49 13.40
N MET A 29 4.33 -8.28 12.90
CA MET A 29 4.91 -7.89 11.62
C MET A 29 6.44 -7.85 11.67
N SER A 30 7.02 -7.55 12.83
CA SER A 30 8.47 -7.54 13.03
C SER A 30 9.11 -8.94 12.90
N ASP A 31 8.31 -10.01 13.00
CA ASP A 31 8.77 -11.36 12.71
C ASP A 31 8.96 -11.61 11.21
N ILE A 32 8.34 -10.79 10.36
CA ILE A 32 8.42 -10.92 8.91
C ILE A 32 9.57 -10.08 8.36
N THR A 33 9.70 -8.85 8.82
CA THR A 33 10.76 -7.94 8.41
C THR A 33 11.16 -7.03 9.58
N PRO A 34 12.45 -6.66 9.71
CA PRO A 34 12.86 -5.69 10.73
C PRO A 34 12.42 -4.26 10.41
N HIS A 35 11.98 -4.00 9.19
CA HIS A 35 11.60 -2.65 8.75
C HIS A 35 10.09 -2.48 8.77
N VAL A 36 9.56 -2.24 9.97
CA VAL A 36 8.12 -2.03 10.19
C VAL A 36 7.89 -0.59 10.60
N GLN A 37 6.97 0.09 9.92
CA GLN A 37 6.58 1.44 10.26
C GLN A 37 5.10 1.48 10.62
N ALA A 38 4.79 1.99 11.80
CA ALA A 38 3.41 2.24 12.20
C ALA A 38 2.86 3.43 11.40
N VAL A 39 1.62 3.28 10.93
CA VAL A 39 0.85 4.35 10.28
C VAL A 39 -0.49 4.42 11.01
N PRO A 40 -0.51 5.08 12.19
CA PRO A 40 -1.74 5.11 13.00
C PRO A 40 -2.89 5.77 12.25
N PRO A 41 -4.15 5.44 12.59
CA PRO A 41 -4.52 4.56 13.70
C PRO A 41 -4.60 3.08 13.34
N ASN A 42 -4.67 2.71 12.07
CA ASN A 42 -5.02 1.35 11.67
C ASN A 42 -4.27 0.86 10.43
N ALA A 43 -3.07 1.36 10.20
CA ALA A 43 -2.26 0.88 9.09
C ALA A 43 -0.83 0.61 9.53
N VAL A 44 -0.14 -0.24 8.78
CA VAL A 44 1.25 -0.62 9.00
C VAL A 44 1.93 -0.71 7.65
N GLN A 45 3.15 -0.19 7.54
CA GLN A 45 3.96 -0.37 6.35
C GLN A 45 5.16 -1.25 6.64
N LEU A 46 5.43 -2.16 5.72
CA LEU A 46 6.55 -3.11 5.78
C LEU A 46 7.46 -2.88 4.59
N ASP A 47 8.75 -2.70 4.85
CA ASP A 47 9.74 -2.76 3.78
C ASP A 47 10.26 -4.20 3.71
N LEU A 48 9.86 -4.90 2.67
CA LEU A 48 10.20 -6.32 2.48
C LEU A 48 11.49 -6.51 1.69
N THR A 49 12.10 -5.44 1.20
CA THR A 49 13.22 -5.51 0.26
C THR A 49 14.38 -6.36 0.77
N SER A 50 14.82 -6.13 2.01
CA SER A 50 15.94 -6.89 2.58
C SER A 50 15.52 -8.30 3.01
N ALA A 51 14.29 -8.46 3.49
CA ALA A 51 13.79 -9.75 3.95
C ALA A 51 13.67 -10.79 2.84
N LEU A 52 13.41 -10.35 1.61
CA LEU A 52 13.31 -11.24 0.45
C LEU A 52 14.61 -11.99 0.14
N ARG A 53 15.75 -11.52 0.67
CA ARG A 53 17.02 -12.22 0.52
C ARG A 53 17.12 -13.48 1.38
N TYR A 54 16.39 -13.49 2.50
CA TYR A 54 16.46 -14.56 3.48
C TYR A 54 15.37 -15.60 3.33
N PHE A 55 14.27 -15.21 2.66
CA PHE A 55 13.13 -16.08 2.45
C PHE A 55 13.02 -16.42 0.97
N ASP A 56 12.85 -17.69 0.66
CA ASP A 56 12.63 -18.15 -0.71
C ASP A 56 11.16 -18.00 -1.09
N LEU A 57 10.67 -16.77 -0.94
CA LEU A 57 9.29 -16.40 -1.23
C LEU A 57 9.25 -15.16 -2.12
N SER A 58 8.22 -15.06 -2.95
CA SER A 58 7.96 -13.83 -3.68
C SER A 58 7.45 -12.75 -2.72
N PRO A 59 7.54 -11.47 -3.11
CA PRO A 59 6.95 -10.40 -2.31
C PRO A 59 5.47 -10.63 -2.02
N TYR A 60 4.73 -11.11 -3.01
CA TYR A 60 3.30 -11.40 -2.86
C TYR A 60 3.06 -12.51 -1.83
N ASP A 61 3.87 -13.56 -1.83
CA ASP A 61 3.74 -14.66 -0.88
C ASP A 61 4.03 -14.19 0.55
N MET A 62 4.99 -13.27 0.73
CA MET A 62 5.26 -12.67 2.04
C MET A 62 4.08 -11.87 2.55
N VAL A 63 3.43 -11.11 1.66
CA VAL A 63 2.22 -10.34 1.97
C VAL A 63 1.10 -11.30 2.39
N GLN A 64 0.89 -12.37 1.65
CA GLN A 64 -0.13 -13.37 1.99
C GLN A 64 0.14 -14.00 3.37
N THR A 65 1.39 -14.28 3.66
CA THR A 65 1.78 -14.80 4.98
C THR A 65 1.42 -13.82 6.10
N ALA A 66 1.71 -12.53 5.89
CA ALA A 66 1.36 -11.49 6.86
C ALA A 66 -0.15 -11.43 7.10
N MET A 67 -0.94 -11.44 6.03
CA MET A 67 -2.39 -11.40 6.11
C MET A 67 -2.96 -12.60 6.86
N ILE A 68 -2.45 -13.79 6.56
CA ILE A 68 -2.87 -15.03 7.20
C ILE A 68 -2.56 -14.98 8.70
N ARG A 69 -1.37 -14.55 9.08
CA ARG A 69 -0.98 -14.44 10.49
C ARG A 69 -1.86 -13.46 11.25
N LEU A 70 -2.17 -12.30 10.66
CA LEU A 70 -3.08 -11.33 11.27
C LEU A 70 -4.46 -11.93 11.52
N LYS A 71 -4.96 -12.68 10.54
CA LYS A 71 -6.28 -13.31 10.66
C LYS A 71 -6.27 -14.42 11.71
N LEU A 72 -5.26 -15.28 11.69
CA LEU A 72 -5.18 -16.42 12.60
C LEU A 72 -4.93 -16.01 14.05
N PHE A 73 -4.02 -15.04 14.28
CA PHE A 73 -3.63 -14.68 15.65
C PHE A 73 -4.54 -13.64 16.27
N TYR A 74 -5.09 -12.73 15.47
CA TYR A 74 -5.86 -11.60 16.01
C TYR A 74 -7.26 -11.45 15.40
N GLY A 75 -7.62 -12.29 14.44
CA GLY A 75 -8.92 -12.20 13.78
C GLY A 75 -9.09 -10.93 12.94
N VAL A 76 -7.99 -10.30 12.53
CA VAL A 76 -8.02 -9.02 11.81
C VAL A 76 -7.95 -9.25 10.30
N ASP A 77 -8.92 -8.71 9.58
CA ASP A 77 -8.88 -8.63 8.13
C ASP A 77 -8.06 -7.41 7.71
N SER A 78 -7.36 -7.52 6.59
CA SER A 78 -6.55 -6.43 6.06
C SER A 78 -6.72 -6.30 4.57
N SER A 79 -6.60 -5.06 4.08
CA SER A 79 -6.44 -4.75 2.66
C SER A 79 -4.99 -4.36 2.45
N VAL A 80 -4.33 -4.95 1.46
CA VAL A 80 -2.90 -4.76 1.30
C VAL A 80 -2.57 -4.26 -0.09
N GLY A 81 -1.67 -3.28 -0.14
CA GLY A 81 -1.03 -2.84 -1.37
C GLY A 81 0.45 -3.14 -1.31
N LEU A 82 0.99 -3.67 -2.40
CA LEU A 82 2.41 -3.96 -2.55
C LEU A 82 2.93 -3.20 -3.77
N ALA A 83 3.92 -2.36 -3.57
CA ALA A 83 4.47 -1.52 -4.63
C ALA A 83 5.91 -1.11 -4.33
N GLY A 84 6.50 -0.33 -5.23
CA GLY A 84 7.90 0.10 -5.11
C GLY A 84 8.14 1.28 -4.18
N ASN A 85 7.09 1.93 -3.70
CA ASN A 85 7.20 3.04 -2.75
C ASN A 85 5.97 3.10 -1.85
N ARG A 86 6.08 3.91 -0.79
CA ARG A 86 5.05 4.01 0.25
C ARG A 86 3.71 4.55 -0.27
N MET A 87 3.77 5.55 -1.14
CA MET A 87 2.56 6.18 -1.69
C MET A 87 1.76 5.20 -2.55
N LEU A 88 2.42 4.53 -3.48
CA LEU A 88 1.76 3.54 -4.35
C LEU A 88 1.22 2.36 -3.56
N ALA A 89 1.95 1.91 -2.55
CA ALA A 89 1.50 0.82 -1.69
C ALA A 89 0.22 1.21 -0.95
N ALA A 90 0.16 2.43 -0.41
CA ALA A 90 -1.04 2.93 0.27
C ALA A 90 -2.22 3.07 -0.69
N MET A 91 -2.00 3.60 -1.89
CA MET A 91 -3.04 3.71 -2.92
C MET A 91 -3.59 2.33 -3.31
N ALA A 92 -2.71 1.35 -3.49
CA ALA A 92 -3.10 0.00 -3.83
C ALA A 92 -3.90 -0.67 -2.70
N ALA A 93 -3.53 -0.41 -1.44
CA ALA A 93 -4.28 -0.90 -0.29
C ALA A 93 -5.69 -0.31 -0.25
N ASP A 94 -5.81 1.00 -0.50
CA ASP A 94 -7.11 1.68 -0.52
C ASP A 94 -8.01 1.17 -1.66
N ALA A 95 -7.42 0.69 -2.73
CA ALA A 95 -8.14 0.12 -3.87
C ALA A 95 -8.51 -1.36 -3.66
N SER A 96 -8.04 -1.98 -2.59
CA SER A 96 -8.26 -3.41 -2.30
C SER A 96 -9.39 -3.60 -1.31
N ALA A 97 -10.21 -4.61 -1.52
CA ALA A 97 -11.24 -5.02 -0.57
C ALA A 97 -10.60 -5.74 0.64
N PRO A 98 -11.31 -5.83 1.79
CA PRO A 98 -10.81 -6.61 2.91
C PRO A 98 -10.49 -8.04 2.50
N GLY A 99 -9.32 -8.52 2.88
CA GLY A 99 -8.82 -9.84 2.52
C GLY A 99 -8.12 -9.90 1.17
N GLU A 100 -8.02 -8.78 0.45
CA GLU A 100 -7.36 -8.71 -0.84
C GLU A 100 -6.00 -8.02 -0.76
N ALA A 101 -5.09 -8.45 -1.62
CA ALA A 101 -3.81 -7.80 -1.82
C ALA A 101 -3.64 -7.43 -3.28
N THR A 102 -3.22 -6.20 -3.55
CA THR A 102 -2.94 -5.72 -4.90
C THR A 102 -1.46 -5.42 -5.03
N TRP A 103 -0.80 -6.06 -5.97
CA TRP A 103 0.59 -5.79 -6.29
C TRP A 103 0.68 -4.94 -7.55
N VAL A 104 1.36 -3.79 -7.43
CA VAL A 104 1.62 -2.89 -8.56
C VAL A 104 3.13 -2.96 -8.85
N PRO A 105 3.58 -3.86 -9.73
CA PRO A 105 5.00 -3.95 -10.08
C PRO A 105 5.47 -2.68 -10.79
N ALA A 106 6.79 -2.42 -10.72
CA ALA A 106 7.38 -1.20 -11.28
C ALA A 106 7.01 -0.99 -12.77
N GLU A 107 6.98 -2.06 -13.54
CA GLU A 107 6.67 -2.02 -14.98
C GLU A 107 5.19 -1.77 -15.29
N ARG A 108 4.31 -1.82 -14.29
CA ARG A 108 2.87 -1.60 -14.47
C ARG A 108 2.34 -0.35 -13.79
N VAL A 109 3.22 0.46 -13.22
CA VAL A 109 2.81 1.65 -12.45
C VAL A 109 1.99 2.62 -13.30
N ALA A 110 2.46 2.97 -14.48
CA ALA A 110 1.75 3.92 -15.36
C ALA A 110 0.38 3.38 -15.77
N GLU A 111 0.33 2.12 -16.16
CA GLU A 111 -0.90 1.43 -16.57
C GLU A 111 -1.92 1.39 -15.43
N TRP A 112 -1.44 1.14 -14.21
CA TRP A 112 -2.30 1.07 -13.04
C TRP A 112 -2.81 2.45 -12.60
N LEU A 113 -1.94 3.48 -12.66
CA LEU A 113 -2.28 4.84 -12.21
C LEU A 113 -3.21 5.56 -13.18
N HIS A 114 -3.01 5.43 -14.48
CA HIS A 114 -3.70 6.22 -15.51
C HIS A 114 -5.22 6.30 -15.33
N PRO A 115 -5.95 5.17 -15.14
CA PRO A 115 -7.41 5.24 -15.03
C PRO A 115 -7.90 5.65 -13.64
N ARG A 116 -7.02 5.78 -12.65
CA ARG A 116 -7.43 6.08 -11.27
C ARG A 116 -7.93 7.52 -11.18
N PRO A 117 -8.96 7.76 -10.33
CA PRO A 117 -9.45 9.13 -10.13
C PRO A 117 -8.40 10.00 -9.44
N VAL A 118 -8.40 11.30 -9.75
CA VAL A 118 -7.47 12.25 -9.13
C VAL A 118 -7.59 12.27 -7.61
N ALA A 119 -8.79 12.02 -7.08
CA ALA A 119 -9.04 11.97 -5.64
C ALA A 119 -8.30 10.81 -4.95
N ALA A 120 -7.83 9.80 -5.70
CA ALA A 120 -7.05 8.70 -5.15
C ALA A 120 -5.61 9.10 -4.81
N LEU A 121 -5.12 10.22 -5.34
CA LEU A 121 -3.79 10.72 -5.02
C LEU A 121 -3.74 11.25 -3.59
N PRO A 122 -2.76 10.84 -2.79
CA PRO A 122 -2.55 11.44 -1.48
C PRO A 122 -2.31 12.93 -1.60
N GLY A 123 -2.94 13.71 -0.72
CA GLY A 123 -2.86 15.15 -0.75
C GLY A 123 -3.88 15.84 -1.63
N VAL A 124 -4.63 15.10 -2.44
CA VAL A 124 -5.76 15.65 -3.20
C VAL A 124 -7.02 15.52 -2.36
N GLY A 125 -7.39 16.59 -1.66
CA GLY A 125 -8.62 16.65 -0.90
C GLY A 125 -9.82 16.92 -1.81
N ARG A 126 -11.01 16.92 -1.18
CA ARG A 126 -12.28 17.11 -1.89
C ARG A 126 -12.31 18.43 -2.68
N ALA A 127 -11.84 19.53 -2.06
CA ALA A 127 -11.85 20.83 -2.71
C ALA A 127 -10.95 20.86 -3.95
N MET A 128 -9.76 20.27 -3.86
CA MET A 128 -8.85 20.20 -5.00
C MET A 128 -9.41 19.29 -6.09
N ALA A 129 -9.98 18.15 -5.72
CA ALA A 129 -10.61 17.25 -6.69
C ALA A 129 -11.75 17.96 -7.44
N ASP A 130 -12.60 18.70 -6.73
CA ASP A 130 -13.69 19.47 -7.33
C ASP A 130 -13.16 20.52 -8.29
N THR A 131 -12.06 21.19 -7.94
CA THR A 131 -11.41 22.17 -8.81
C THR A 131 -10.88 21.52 -10.09
N LEU A 132 -10.20 20.39 -9.95
CA LEU A 132 -9.68 19.64 -11.10
C LEU A 132 -10.80 19.16 -12.02
N HIS A 133 -11.91 18.69 -11.44
CA HIS A 133 -13.08 18.26 -12.20
C HIS A 133 -13.67 19.39 -13.04
N ARG A 134 -13.66 20.62 -12.52
CA ARG A 134 -14.15 21.79 -13.28
C ARG A 134 -13.29 22.07 -14.52
N TYR A 135 -12.02 21.71 -14.48
CA TYR A 135 -11.11 21.82 -15.63
C TYR A 135 -11.12 20.56 -16.51
N GLY A 136 -12.04 19.63 -16.26
CA GLY A 136 -12.14 18.38 -17.04
C GLY A 136 -11.11 17.33 -16.67
N LEU A 137 -10.42 17.50 -15.53
CA LEU A 137 -9.39 16.57 -15.07
C LEU A 137 -9.97 15.63 -14.02
N HIS A 138 -10.28 14.41 -14.43
CA HIS A 138 -10.92 13.39 -13.58
C HIS A 138 -9.99 12.25 -13.21
N THR A 139 -9.04 11.92 -14.08
CA THR A 139 -8.12 10.82 -13.88
C THR A 139 -6.68 11.30 -13.73
N ILE A 140 -5.87 10.47 -13.09
CA ILE A 140 -4.43 10.75 -12.93
C ILE A 140 -3.76 10.83 -14.30
N GLY A 141 -4.17 9.96 -15.25
CA GLY A 141 -3.65 9.97 -16.60
C GLY A 141 -3.85 11.29 -17.31
N GLN A 142 -5.00 11.94 -17.12
CA GLN A 142 -5.28 13.25 -17.71
C GLN A 142 -4.33 14.33 -17.18
N ILE A 143 -3.94 14.24 -15.91
CA ILE A 143 -2.98 15.19 -15.32
C ILE A 143 -1.59 14.97 -15.90
N THR A 144 -1.15 13.72 -16.01
CA THR A 144 0.18 13.40 -16.54
C THR A 144 0.32 13.73 -18.02
N ASP A 145 -0.79 13.77 -18.76
CA ASP A 145 -0.81 14.09 -20.17
C ASP A 145 -0.85 15.61 -20.43
N LEU A 146 -0.92 16.46 -19.38
CA LEU A 146 -0.87 17.90 -19.55
C LEU A 146 0.49 18.32 -20.08
N PRO A 147 0.53 19.29 -21.03
CA PRO A 147 1.80 19.77 -21.54
C PRO A 147 2.60 20.46 -20.44
N SER A 148 3.91 20.24 -20.48
CA SER A 148 4.83 20.94 -19.58
C SER A 148 4.84 22.43 -19.87
N ALA A 149 4.72 23.23 -18.84
CA ALA A 149 4.75 24.68 -18.99
C ALA A 149 6.19 25.15 -19.29
#